data_d6ff2add8c7c917fe2e86160f542f043
#
_entry.id   d6ff2add8c7c917fe2e86160f542f043
#
_cell.length_a   1.000
_cell.length_b   1.000
_cell.length_c   1.000
_cell.angle_alpha   90.00
_cell.angle_beta   90.00
_cell.angle_gamma   90.00
#
_symmetry.space_group_name_H-M   'P 1'
#
loop_
_entity.id
_entity.type
_entity.pdbx_description
1 polymer ?
#
loop_
_entity_poly.entity_id
_entity_poly.type
_entity_poly.pdbx_seq_one_letter_code
_entity_poly.pdbx_strand_id
1 'polypeptide(L)'
;MTKTNTPEVRRQRTIAVMQPYFFPYFGYYHLASMVDTFVFFDDVNFIKKGWINRNRIQDKNGVVSINIDLKKASQNKLINEIYLDDYKRFRDNFLKKIHICYGK
;
A
#
# COMPACT_ATOMS: atom_id res chain seq x y z
N MET A 1 -19.64 -6.46 20.73
CA MET A 1 -19.83 -7.10 20.48
C MET A 1 -19.96 -7.66 20.46
N THR A 2 -20.21 -7.81 20.42
CA THR A 2 -20.37 -8.61 20.30
C THR A 2 -20.92 -8.99 20.09
N LYS A 3 -21.18 -9.25 19.96
CA LYS A 3 -21.70 -9.91 19.71
C LYS A 3 -22.45 -10.30 19.73
N THR A 4 -22.88 -10.10 19.67
CA THR A 4 -23.67 -10.66 19.79
C THR A 4 -23.92 -11.44 19.46
N ASN A 5 -23.95 -11.56 19.45
CA ASN A 5 -24.24 -12.53 19.01
C ASN A 5 -25.41 -13.38 19.09
N THR A 6 -26.57 -13.06 18.94
CA THR A 6 -27.59 -14.08 18.85
C THR A 6 -27.35 -14.92 17.60
N PRO A 7 -27.56 -16.22 17.71
CA PRO A 7 -27.28 -17.08 16.56
C PRO A 7 -28.15 -16.78 15.34
N GLU A 8 -29.37 -16.28 15.60
CA GLU A 8 -30.30 -15.98 14.52
C GLU A 8 -29.90 -14.73 13.76
N VAL A 9 -29.16 -13.85 14.42
CA VAL A 9 -28.72 -12.63 13.77
C VAL A 9 -27.38 -12.90 13.06
N ARG A 10 -27.47 -13.08 11.79
CA ARG A 10 -26.28 -13.31 10.98
C ARG A 10 -25.62 -11.98 10.70
N ARG A 11 -24.44 -11.78 11.26
CA ARG A 11 -23.67 -10.57 10.97
C ARG A 11 -23.23 -10.60 9.52
N GLN A 12 -23.46 -9.52 8.81
CA GLN A 12 -22.95 -9.39 7.46
C GLN A 12 -21.45 -9.20 7.53
N ARG A 13 -20.74 -9.89 6.67
CA ARG A 13 -19.31 -9.73 6.53
C ARG A 13 -19.02 -8.68 5.48
N THR A 14 -18.01 -7.87 5.74
CA THR A 14 -17.60 -6.83 4.83
C THR A 14 -16.23 -7.15 4.25
N ILE A 15 -16.10 -6.89 2.97
CA ILE A 15 -14.86 -7.16 2.25
C ILE A 15 -14.49 -5.91 1.48
N ALA A 16 -13.22 -5.53 1.53
CA ALA A 16 -12.68 -4.50 0.68
C ALA A 16 -11.64 -5.11 -0.25
N VAL A 17 -11.67 -4.73 -1.51
CA VAL A 17 -10.72 -5.19 -2.51
C VAL A 17 -10.01 -3.95 -3.04
N MET A 18 -8.72 -3.87 -2.81
CA MET A 18 -7.93 -2.71 -3.20
C MET A 18 -6.60 -3.16 -3.78
N GLN A 19 -6.12 -2.43 -4.79
CA GLN A 19 -4.76 -2.65 -5.27
C GLN A 19 -3.76 -2.34 -4.15
N PRO A 20 -2.63 -3.03 -4.13
CA PRO A 20 -1.59 -2.68 -3.16
C PRO A 20 -0.96 -1.34 -3.54
N TYR A 21 -0.90 -0.43 -2.58
CA TYR A 21 -0.29 0.89 -2.77
C TYR A 21 0.87 1.04 -1.81
N PHE A 22 1.93 1.64 -2.31
CA PHE A 22 3.10 1.92 -1.49
C PHE A 22 2.84 3.13 -0.60
N PHE A 23 2.99 2.95 0.70
CA PHE A 23 2.83 4.00 1.70
C PHE A 23 1.53 4.78 1.50
N PRO A 24 0.39 4.08 1.52
CA PRO A 24 -0.88 4.71 1.13
C PRO A 24 -1.35 5.73 2.15
N TYR A 25 -2.27 6.59 1.73
CA TYR A 25 -2.86 7.60 2.58
C TYR A 25 -3.69 6.96 3.70
N PHE A 26 -4.04 7.77 4.70
CA PHE A 26 -4.71 7.29 5.92
C PHE A 26 -6.01 6.54 5.63
N GLY A 27 -6.81 7.04 4.68
CA GLY A 27 -8.08 6.41 4.35
C GLY A 27 -7.96 4.96 3.91
N TYR A 28 -6.86 4.59 3.30
CA TYR A 28 -6.60 3.21 2.90
C TYR A 28 -6.47 2.31 4.14
N TYR A 29 -5.72 2.75 5.13
CA TYR A 29 -5.57 2.02 6.39
C TYR A 29 -6.88 1.99 7.17
N HIS A 30 -7.62 3.11 7.13
CA HIS A 30 -8.91 3.20 7.80
C HIS A 30 -9.89 2.18 7.21
N LEU A 31 -9.95 2.10 5.88
CA LEU A 31 -10.78 1.11 5.20
C LEU A 31 -10.39 -0.30 5.63
N ALA A 32 -9.09 -0.59 5.65
CA ALA A 32 -8.60 -1.91 6.04
C ALA A 32 -9.03 -2.28 7.47
N SER A 33 -9.08 -1.29 8.35
CA SER A 33 -9.45 -1.53 9.75
C SER A 33 -10.95 -1.74 9.94
N MET A 34 -11.77 -1.31 8.99
CA MET A 34 -13.23 -1.35 9.11
C MET A 34 -13.86 -2.59 8.52
N VAL A 35 -13.13 -3.36 7.74
CA VAL A 35 -13.68 -4.53 7.05
C VAL A 35 -13.23 -5.81 7.72
N ASP A 36 -14.00 -6.86 7.53
CA ASP A 36 -13.66 -8.17 8.06
C ASP A 36 -12.51 -8.81 7.29
N THR A 37 -12.49 -8.59 5.98
CA THR A 37 -11.46 -9.14 5.11
C THR A 37 -11.00 -8.06 4.15
N PHE A 38 -9.70 -7.86 4.09
CA PHE A 38 -9.10 -6.93 3.15
C PHE A 38 -8.32 -7.74 2.12
N VAL A 39 -8.66 -7.60 0.87
CA VAL A 39 -8.07 -8.36 -0.22
C VAL A 39 -7.22 -7.45 -1.08
N PHE A 40 -5.95 -7.81 -1.27
CA PHE A 40 -5.09 -7.09 -2.20
C PHE A 40 -5.39 -7.53 -3.61
N PHE A 41 -5.84 -6.58 -4.42
CA PHE A 41 -6.18 -6.83 -5.82
C PHE A 41 -4.90 -6.73 -6.65
N ASP A 42 -4.12 -7.80 -6.65
CA ASP A 42 -2.79 -7.81 -7.26
C ASP A 42 -2.66 -8.74 -8.46
N ASP A 43 -3.74 -9.36 -8.88
CA ASP A 43 -3.78 -10.20 -10.08
C ASP A 43 -4.28 -9.42 -11.30
N VAL A 44 -3.96 -8.14 -11.33
CA VAL A 44 -4.25 -7.24 -12.44
C VAL A 44 -2.94 -6.63 -12.93
N ASN A 45 -2.98 -6.05 -14.12
CA ASN A 45 -1.78 -5.48 -14.72
C ASN A 45 -1.24 -4.32 -13.90
N PHE A 46 0.08 -4.24 -13.83
CA PHE A 46 0.78 -3.14 -13.17
C PHE A 46 0.53 -1.84 -13.92
N ILE A 47 0.32 -0.75 -13.19
CA ILE A 47 0.13 0.59 -13.76
C ILE A 47 1.38 1.42 -13.46
N LYS A 48 2.07 1.83 -14.50
CA LYS A 48 3.23 2.70 -14.36
C LYS A 48 2.81 4.10 -13.94
N LYS A 49 3.65 4.74 -13.15
CA LYS A 49 3.43 6.12 -12.68
C LYS A 49 2.17 6.28 -11.83
N GLY A 50 1.67 5.18 -11.30
CA GLY A 50 0.58 5.20 -10.32
C GLY A 50 1.12 5.09 -8.91
N TRP A 51 0.25 4.69 -7.99
CA TRP A 51 0.58 4.66 -6.56
C TRP A 51 1.01 3.28 -6.07
N ILE A 52 1.21 2.33 -6.97
CA ILE A 52 1.57 0.96 -6.58
C ILE A 52 2.97 0.93 -6.00
N ASN A 53 3.93 1.59 -6.66
CA ASN A 53 5.32 1.57 -6.23
C ASN A 53 5.88 2.95 -5.92
N ARG A 54 5.02 3.97 -5.82
CA ARG A 54 5.51 5.32 -5.53
C ARG A 54 4.46 6.12 -4.79
N ASN A 55 4.92 7.13 -4.09
CA ASN A 55 4.06 8.09 -3.41
C ASN A 55 4.87 9.36 -3.15
N ARG A 56 4.26 10.28 -2.46
CA ARG A 56 4.88 11.55 -2.10
C ARG A 56 4.68 11.80 -0.62
N ILE A 57 5.69 12.35 0.00
CA ILE A 57 5.63 12.75 1.40
C ILE A 57 5.97 14.23 1.49
N GLN A 58 5.58 14.83 2.60
CA GLN A 58 5.78 16.25 2.84
C GLN A 58 7.03 16.47 3.69
N ASP A 59 7.84 17.41 3.26
CA ASP A 59 8.99 17.88 4.01
C ASP A 59 8.77 19.40 4.19
N LYS A 60 9.54 20.03 5.04
CA LYS A 60 9.40 21.49 5.28
C LYS A 60 9.70 22.32 4.03
N ASN A 61 10.42 21.76 3.07
CA ASN A 61 10.76 22.43 1.82
C ASN A 61 9.83 22.08 0.68
N GLY A 62 8.81 21.25 0.91
CA GLY A 62 7.86 20.88 -0.11
C GLY A 62 7.62 19.38 -0.17
N VAL A 63 7.31 18.90 -1.37
CA VAL A 63 6.93 17.51 -1.60
C VAL A 63 8.14 16.71 -2.03
N VAL A 64 8.33 15.54 -1.41
CA VAL A 64 9.40 14.61 -1.72
C VAL A 64 8.79 13.33 -2.27
N SER A 65 9.27 12.90 -3.43
CA SER A 65 8.82 11.65 -4.03
C SER A 65 9.53 10.47 -3.39
N ILE A 66 8.77 9.40 -3.16
CA ILE A 66 9.31 8.12 -2.69
C ILE A 66 8.87 7.03 -3.63
N ASN A 67 9.76 6.12 -3.96
CA ASN A 67 9.40 4.98 -4.81
C ASN A 67 10.19 3.74 -4.45
N ILE A 68 9.57 2.61 -4.81
CA ILE A 68 10.22 1.32 -4.75
C ILE A 68 10.70 1.00 -6.17
N ASP A 69 12.00 0.71 -6.30
CA ASP A 69 12.55 0.29 -7.58
C ASP A 69 12.13 -1.15 -7.86
N LEU A 70 11.60 -1.39 -9.04
CA LEU A 70 11.06 -2.68 -9.44
C LEU A 70 11.91 -3.27 -10.57
N LYS A 71 12.05 -4.59 -10.54
CA LYS A 71 12.74 -5.31 -11.60
C LYS A 71 11.84 -5.45 -12.81
N LYS A 72 12.29 -4.91 -13.94
CA LYS A 72 11.61 -5.10 -15.23
C LYS A 72 10.10 -4.92 -15.16
N ALA A 73 9.65 -3.89 -14.43
CA ALA A 73 8.23 -3.60 -14.31
C ALA A 73 7.66 -3.27 -15.69
N SER A 74 6.48 -3.79 -15.96
CA SER A 74 5.82 -3.62 -17.24
C SER A 74 4.32 -3.64 -17.04
N GLN A 75 3.60 -2.84 -17.81
CA GLN A 75 2.15 -2.86 -17.81
C GLN A 75 1.57 -4.15 -18.41
N ASN A 76 2.42 -4.98 -18.97
CA ASN A 76 2.05 -6.31 -19.46
C ASN A 76 2.22 -7.40 -18.41
N LYS A 77 2.66 -7.06 -17.22
CA LYS A 77 2.81 -7.99 -16.12
C LYS A 77 1.76 -7.70 -15.05
N LEU A 78 1.34 -8.75 -14.36
CA LEU A 78 0.48 -8.60 -13.19
C LEU A 78 1.31 -8.05 -12.02
N ILE A 79 0.64 -7.34 -11.12
CA ILE A 79 1.32 -6.77 -9.96
C ILE A 79 2.04 -7.86 -9.16
N ASN A 80 1.39 -9.01 -8.98
CA ASN A 80 1.98 -10.11 -8.21
C ASN A 80 3.10 -10.86 -8.93
N GLU A 81 3.42 -10.49 -10.17
CA GLU A 81 4.54 -11.05 -10.92
C GLU A 81 5.78 -10.15 -10.88
N ILE A 82 5.68 -9.01 -10.24
CA ILE A 82 6.75 -8.01 -10.22
C ILE A 82 7.49 -8.10 -8.89
N TYR A 83 8.81 -8.06 -8.95
CA TYR A 83 9.68 -8.15 -7.78
C TYR A 83 10.41 -6.83 -7.56
N LEU A 84 10.82 -6.62 -6.32
CA LEU A 84 11.65 -5.47 -5.99
C LEU A 84 13.03 -5.64 -6.60
N ASP A 85 13.57 -4.55 -7.09
CA ASP A 85 14.97 -4.49 -7.43
C ASP A 85 15.76 -4.36 -6.11
N ASP A 86 16.92 -4.21 -6.00
CA ASP A 86 17.75 -4.12 -4.80
C ASP A 86 16.97 -3.64 -3.55
N TYR A 87 16.37 -4.56 -2.80
CA TYR A 87 15.59 -4.23 -1.62
C TYR A 87 16.42 -3.50 -0.57
N LYS A 88 17.65 -3.91 -0.37
CA LYS A 88 18.50 -3.28 0.64
C LYS A 88 18.78 -1.82 0.30
N ARG A 89 19.06 -1.52 -0.95
CA ARG A 89 19.27 -0.15 -1.40
C ARG A 89 18.00 0.67 -1.25
N PHE A 90 16.86 0.10 -1.63
CA PHE A 90 15.57 0.77 -1.45
C PHE A 90 15.33 1.07 0.02
N ARG A 91 15.49 0.07 0.89
CA ARG A 91 15.23 0.23 2.32
C ARG A 91 16.09 1.34 2.92
N ASP A 92 17.39 1.33 2.61
CA ASP A 92 18.30 2.31 3.18
C ASP A 92 17.96 3.73 2.69
N ASN A 93 17.66 3.88 1.42
CA ASN A 93 17.28 5.17 0.87
C ASN A 93 15.94 5.66 1.40
N PHE A 94 14.97 4.77 1.53
CA PHE A 94 13.65 5.11 2.02
C PHE A 94 13.71 5.55 3.49
N LEU A 95 14.40 4.78 4.32
CA LEU A 95 14.54 5.13 5.74
C LEU A 95 15.25 6.46 5.92
N LYS A 96 16.26 6.72 5.08
CA LYS A 96 16.96 8.00 5.11
C LYS A 96 16.04 9.16 4.78
N LYS A 97 15.21 9.02 3.76
CA LYS A 97 14.22 10.06 3.40
C LYS A 97 13.22 10.30 4.51
N ILE A 98 12.70 9.23 5.10
CA ILE A 98 11.74 9.35 6.21
C ILE A 98 12.39 10.06 7.39
N HIS A 99 13.64 9.73 7.71
CA HIS A 99 14.35 10.38 8.80
C HIS A 99 14.56 11.88 8.52
N ILE A 100 14.92 12.24 7.30
CA ILE A 100 15.13 13.64 6.93
C ILE A 100 13.81 14.41 7.02
N CYS A 101 12.70 13.83 6.59
CA CYS A 101 11.40 14.53 6.55
C CYS A 101 10.73 14.60 7.93
N TYR A 102 10.86 13.58 8.74
CA TYR A 102 10.09 13.45 9.99
C TYR A 102 10.93 13.19 11.23
N GLY A 103 12.20 12.84 11.07
CA GLY A 103 13.10 12.61 12.20
C GLY A 103 13.44 13.90 12.92
N LYS A 104 13.81 13.75 14.17
CA LYS A 104 14.20 14.87 15.01
C LYS A 104 15.65 14.78 15.39
#